data_3342eb76d6d7748a5b2038d3a192bcd2
#
_entry.id   3342eb76d6d7748a5b2038d3a192bcd2
#
_cell.length_a   1.000
_cell.length_b   1.000
_cell.length_c   1.000
_cell.angle_alpha   90.00
_cell.angle_beta   90.00
_cell.angle_gamma   90.00
#
_symmetry.space_group_name_H-M   'P 1'
#
loop_
_entity.id
_entity.type
_entity.pdbx_description
1 polymer ?
#
loop_
_entity_poly.entity_id
_entity_poly.type
_entity_poly.pdbx_seq_one_letter_code
_entity_poly.pdbx_strand_id
1 'polypeptide(L)'
;MNNGEKIYIDCKDDLFAIQKAIDNLPAEGGTIVIPKGEWLTGPIHLKNNVELHLEKDSVLKFSQNFSDYIPAVFTRWEGVECYNYSPFIYALNCENISITGKGVLDGQGSAWWHWKQLQGNAADRLCKAQSQNIPVEKRVFATEEDALRPSFIQFIGWRNVFF
;
A
#
# COMPACT_ATOMS: atom_id res chain seq x y z
N MET A 1 14.26 12.70 -13.35
CA MET A 1 12.97 13.42 -13.45
C MET A 1 12.23 12.84 -14.64
N ASN A 2 11.10 12.21 -14.36
CA ASN A 2 10.32 11.54 -15.40
C ASN A 2 9.57 12.60 -16.21
N ASN A 3 9.89 12.77 -17.51
CA ASN A 3 9.10 13.58 -18.44
C ASN A 3 7.84 12.81 -18.92
N GLY A 4 7.35 11.90 -18.10
CA GLY A 4 6.21 11.09 -18.40
C GLY A 4 4.87 11.83 -18.33
N GLU A 5 3.82 11.14 -18.70
CA GLU A 5 2.43 11.62 -18.63
C GLU A 5 2.08 12.07 -17.21
N LYS A 6 1.37 13.18 -17.07
CA LYS A 6 0.80 13.64 -15.79
C LYS A 6 -0.70 13.44 -15.80
N ILE A 7 -1.20 12.65 -14.88
CA ILE A 7 -2.63 12.40 -14.69
C ILE A 7 -3.06 13.03 -13.37
N TYR A 8 -3.98 13.98 -13.44
CA TYR A 8 -4.60 14.59 -12.26
C TYR A 8 -5.84 13.80 -11.86
N ILE A 9 -5.89 13.38 -10.59
CA ILE A 9 -7.06 12.69 -10.07
C ILE A 9 -8.20 13.70 -9.91
N ASP A 10 -9.35 13.40 -10.44
CA ASP A 10 -10.53 14.26 -10.47
C ASP A 10 -11.80 13.63 -9.88
N CYS A 11 -11.80 12.31 -9.63
CA CYS A 11 -12.92 11.59 -9.05
C CYS A 11 -12.69 11.31 -7.57
N LYS A 12 -13.43 11.99 -6.70
CA LYS A 12 -13.34 11.83 -5.24
C LYS A 12 -14.20 10.68 -4.69
N ASP A 13 -15.20 10.26 -5.45
CA ASP A 13 -16.18 9.26 -5.04
C ASP A 13 -15.76 7.83 -5.44
N ASP A 14 -14.70 7.68 -6.22
CA ASP A 14 -14.16 6.38 -6.59
C ASP A 14 -12.93 6.04 -5.74
N LEU A 15 -13.13 5.16 -4.77
CA LEU A 15 -12.09 4.69 -3.85
C LEU A 15 -10.83 4.16 -4.55
N PHE A 16 -10.97 3.66 -5.78
CA PHE A 16 -9.89 3.08 -6.56
C PHE A 16 -9.45 3.94 -7.76
N ALA A 17 -9.88 5.22 -7.82
CA ALA A 17 -9.52 6.11 -8.91
C ALA A 17 -8.00 6.21 -9.12
N ILE A 18 -7.24 6.32 -8.03
CA ILE A 18 -5.78 6.39 -8.08
C ILE A 18 -5.19 5.10 -8.64
N GLN A 19 -5.64 3.93 -8.16
CA GLN A 19 -5.16 2.65 -8.65
C GLN A 19 -5.48 2.46 -10.13
N LYS A 20 -6.69 2.80 -10.56
CA LYS A 20 -7.07 2.75 -11.97
C LYS A 20 -6.20 3.66 -12.85
N ALA A 21 -5.89 4.86 -12.36
CA ALA A 21 -5.00 5.78 -13.07
C ALA A 21 -3.58 5.18 -13.20
N ILE A 22 -3.04 4.59 -12.14
CA ILE A 22 -1.74 3.89 -12.18
C ILE A 22 -1.77 2.72 -13.17
N ASP A 23 -2.84 1.91 -13.13
CA ASP A 23 -2.97 0.73 -13.99
C ASP A 23 -3.02 1.07 -15.47
N ASN A 24 -3.58 2.23 -15.80
CA ASN A 24 -3.70 2.74 -17.17
C ASN A 24 -2.44 3.48 -17.66
N LEU A 25 -1.46 3.76 -16.80
CA LEU A 25 -0.20 4.35 -17.26
C LEU A 25 0.53 3.43 -18.24
N PRO A 26 1.19 4.00 -19.26
CA PRO A 26 2.04 3.24 -20.17
C PRO A 26 3.25 2.61 -19.44
N ALA A 27 4.00 1.73 -20.11
CA ALA A 27 5.16 1.07 -19.53
C ALA A 27 6.28 2.06 -19.13
N GLU A 28 6.35 3.19 -19.80
CA GLU A 28 7.27 4.29 -19.48
C GLU A 28 6.93 4.97 -18.15
N GLY A 29 5.74 4.68 -17.62
CA GLY A 29 5.24 5.24 -16.36
C GLY A 29 4.69 6.65 -16.50
N GLY A 30 4.64 7.36 -15.38
CA GLY A 30 4.13 8.73 -15.34
C GLY A 30 3.96 9.24 -13.92
N THR A 31 3.38 10.42 -13.81
CA THR A 31 3.09 11.07 -12.52
C THR A 31 1.59 11.10 -12.28
N ILE A 32 1.15 10.48 -11.18
CA ILE A 32 -0.21 10.62 -10.68
C ILE A 32 -0.22 11.79 -9.70
N VAL A 33 -0.99 12.80 -10.01
CA VAL A 33 -1.08 14.02 -9.20
C VAL A 33 -2.35 14.00 -8.36
N ILE A 34 -2.18 14.13 -7.05
CA ILE A 34 -3.28 14.31 -6.10
C ILE A 34 -3.44 15.81 -5.85
N PRO A 35 -4.49 16.44 -6.39
CA PRO A 35 -4.70 17.86 -6.24
C PRO A 35 -5.06 18.26 -4.81
N LYS A 36 -4.99 19.57 -4.54
CA LYS A 36 -5.46 20.15 -3.27
C LYS A 36 -6.85 19.65 -2.88
N GLY A 37 -7.04 19.37 -1.61
CA GLY A 37 -8.29 18.92 -1.02
C GLY A 37 -8.18 17.55 -0.36
N GLU A 38 -9.29 17.03 0.12
CA GLU A 38 -9.35 15.70 0.75
C GLU A 38 -9.78 14.65 -0.28
N TRP A 39 -9.06 13.53 -0.27
CA TRP A 39 -9.25 12.40 -1.16
C TRP A 39 -9.28 11.11 -0.34
N LEU A 40 -10.24 10.22 -0.64
CA LEU A 40 -10.29 8.90 -0.04
C LEU A 40 -9.80 7.87 -1.05
N THR A 41 -8.97 6.92 -0.60
CA THR A 41 -8.45 5.85 -1.44
C THR A 41 -8.41 4.51 -0.70
N GLY A 42 -8.46 3.43 -1.44
CA GLY A 42 -8.02 2.10 -1.00
C GLY A 42 -6.49 1.97 -1.05
N PRO A 43 -5.97 0.75 -0.95
CA PRO A 43 -4.53 0.52 -1.11
C PRO A 43 -4.07 0.92 -2.50
N ILE A 44 -2.82 1.40 -2.59
CA ILE A 44 -2.18 1.83 -3.82
C ILE A 44 -1.00 0.91 -4.11
N HIS A 45 -1.03 0.24 -5.26
CA HIS A 45 0.06 -0.58 -5.76
C HIS A 45 0.80 0.18 -6.87
N LEU A 46 2.04 0.55 -6.60
CA LEU A 46 2.87 1.26 -7.57
C LEU A 46 3.46 0.28 -8.58
N LYS A 47 3.70 0.78 -9.79
CA LYS A 47 4.41 0.10 -10.88
C LYS A 47 5.76 0.76 -11.14
N ASN A 48 6.56 0.17 -12.03
CA ASN A 48 7.79 0.79 -12.50
C ASN A 48 7.55 2.19 -13.06
N ASN A 49 8.48 3.09 -12.80
CA ASN A 49 8.52 4.44 -13.35
C ASN A 49 7.32 5.32 -12.94
N VAL A 50 6.71 5.06 -11.79
CA VAL A 50 5.54 5.81 -11.29
C VAL A 50 5.94 6.77 -10.18
N GLU A 51 5.51 8.01 -10.33
CA GLU A 51 5.53 9.03 -9.28
C GLU A 51 4.12 9.27 -8.77
N LEU A 52 3.93 9.17 -7.45
CA LEU A 52 2.73 9.67 -6.76
C LEU A 52 3.06 11.04 -6.19
N HIS A 53 2.48 12.09 -6.76
CA HIS A 53 2.73 13.48 -6.36
C HIS A 53 1.55 14.07 -5.61
N LEU A 54 1.77 14.49 -4.37
CA LEU A 54 0.76 15.14 -3.55
C LEU A 54 0.97 16.65 -3.58
N GLU A 55 0.06 17.39 -4.19
CA GLU A 55 0.12 18.85 -4.18
C GLU A 55 0.04 19.40 -2.75
N LYS A 56 0.52 20.63 -2.58
CA LYS A 56 0.36 21.33 -1.30
C LYS A 56 -1.13 21.42 -0.92
N ASP A 57 -1.43 21.21 0.35
CA ASP A 57 -2.80 21.20 0.90
C ASP A 57 -3.68 20.04 0.39
N SER A 58 -3.11 19.00 -0.20
CA SER A 58 -3.81 17.74 -0.41
C SER A 58 -3.70 16.85 0.82
N VAL A 59 -4.77 16.12 1.11
CA VAL A 59 -4.82 15.08 2.15
C VAL A 59 -5.35 13.81 1.54
N LEU A 60 -4.51 12.79 1.43
CA LEU A 60 -4.89 11.48 0.92
C LEU A 60 -5.18 10.56 2.10
N LYS A 61 -6.46 10.31 2.35
CA LYS A 61 -6.95 9.43 3.42
C LYS A 61 -7.12 8.02 2.89
N PHE A 62 -6.61 7.05 3.61
CA PHE A 62 -6.79 5.64 3.28
C PHE A 62 -8.05 5.07 3.93
N SER A 63 -8.73 4.16 3.22
CA SER A 63 -9.95 3.52 3.70
C SER A 63 -9.76 2.87 5.07
N GLN A 64 -10.76 2.97 5.91
CA GLN A 64 -10.84 2.27 7.20
C GLN A 64 -11.55 0.91 7.08
N ASN A 65 -12.04 0.57 5.90
CA ASN A 65 -12.67 -0.72 5.64
C ASN A 65 -11.59 -1.75 5.29
N PHE A 66 -11.39 -2.72 6.16
CA PHE A 66 -10.34 -3.73 6.04
C PHE A 66 -10.49 -4.58 4.77
N SER A 67 -11.73 -4.81 4.32
CA SER A 67 -11.99 -5.59 3.09
C SER A 67 -11.43 -4.93 1.82
N ASP A 68 -11.18 -3.62 1.83
CA ASP A 68 -10.59 -2.93 0.68
C ASP A 68 -9.12 -3.31 0.46
N TYR A 69 -8.48 -3.92 1.47
CA TYR A 69 -7.07 -4.35 1.45
C TYR A 69 -6.89 -5.83 1.06
N ILE A 70 -7.95 -6.45 0.58
CA ILE A 70 -7.96 -7.81 0.04
C ILE A 70 -8.01 -7.73 -1.51
N PRO A 71 -7.44 -8.68 -2.23
CA PRO A 71 -6.85 -9.96 -1.80
C PRO A 71 -5.51 -9.81 -1.08
N ALA A 72 -5.15 -10.84 -0.29
CA ALA A 72 -3.85 -10.91 0.37
C ALA A 72 -2.70 -10.78 -0.63
N VAL A 73 -1.70 -10.01 -0.27
CA VAL A 73 -0.48 -9.83 -1.07
C VAL A 73 0.74 -10.39 -0.35
N PHE A 74 1.77 -10.75 -1.13
CA PHE A 74 3.07 -11.08 -0.55
C PHE A 74 3.63 -9.87 0.19
N THR A 75 4.00 -10.05 1.44
CA THR A 75 4.47 -8.97 2.31
C THR A 75 5.45 -9.50 3.36
N ARG A 76 5.97 -8.61 4.17
CA ARG A 76 6.74 -8.95 5.37
C ARG A 76 6.09 -8.31 6.58
N TRP A 77 5.69 -9.15 7.53
CA TRP A 77 5.21 -8.68 8.81
C TRP A 77 6.29 -8.87 9.86
N GLU A 78 6.77 -7.77 10.45
CA GLU A 78 7.91 -7.76 11.38
C GLU A 78 9.13 -8.58 10.88
N GLY A 79 9.42 -8.49 9.57
CA GLY A 79 10.55 -9.16 8.92
C GLY A 79 10.26 -10.56 8.41
N VAL A 80 9.13 -11.17 8.75
CA VAL A 80 8.74 -12.53 8.33
C VAL A 80 7.87 -12.48 7.08
N GLU A 81 8.25 -13.23 6.06
CA GLU A 81 7.50 -13.31 4.79
C GLU A 81 6.19 -14.06 4.95
N CYS A 82 5.11 -13.48 4.43
CA CYS A 82 3.77 -14.04 4.48
C CYS A 82 2.88 -13.39 3.40
N TYR A 83 1.66 -13.88 3.29
CA TYR A 83 0.56 -13.20 2.59
C TYR A 83 -0.38 -12.59 3.62
N ASN A 84 -0.61 -11.28 3.51
CA ASN A 84 -1.43 -10.53 4.45
C ASN A 84 -2.21 -9.44 3.72
N TYR A 85 -3.03 -8.69 4.44
CA TYR A 85 -3.64 -7.46 3.95
C TYR A 85 -2.61 -6.59 3.23
N SER A 86 -3.01 -5.98 2.11
CA SER A 86 -2.13 -5.07 1.38
C SER A 86 -1.62 -3.95 2.28
N PRO A 87 -0.34 -3.60 2.22
CA PRO A 87 0.12 -2.29 2.68
C PRO A 87 -0.68 -1.17 2.03
N PHE A 88 -0.75 -0.02 2.67
CA PHE A 88 -1.52 1.11 2.14
C PHE A 88 -0.89 1.64 0.85
N ILE A 89 0.44 1.77 0.82
CA ILE A 89 1.20 1.98 -0.41
C ILE A 89 2.19 0.83 -0.56
N TYR A 90 2.09 0.13 -1.66
CA TYR A 90 2.80 -1.12 -1.90
C TYR A 90 3.55 -1.09 -3.23
N ALA A 91 4.75 -1.66 -3.25
CA ALA A 91 5.47 -1.96 -4.47
C ALA A 91 6.22 -3.29 -4.32
N LEU A 92 6.08 -4.16 -5.31
CA LEU A 92 6.77 -5.44 -5.38
C LEU A 92 7.60 -5.53 -6.66
N ASN A 93 8.93 -5.70 -6.50
CA ASN A 93 9.88 -5.80 -7.62
C ASN A 93 9.78 -4.63 -8.60
N CYS A 94 9.63 -3.41 -8.07
CA CYS A 94 9.50 -2.20 -8.87
C CYS A 94 10.77 -1.36 -8.86
N GLU A 95 10.95 -0.55 -9.90
CA GLU A 95 12.05 0.40 -10.01
C GLU A 95 11.57 1.79 -10.40
N ASN A 96 12.39 2.81 -10.05
CA ASN A 96 12.14 4.22 -10.38
C ASN A 96 10.78 4.71 -9.86
N ILE A 97 10.47 4.43 -8.61
CA ILE A 97 9.23 4.86 -7.96
C ILE A 97 9.48 6.01 -7.01
N SER A 98 8.54 6.94 -6.92
CA SER A 98 8.65 8.06 -6.00
C SER A 98 7.31 8.47 -5.41
N ILE A 99 7.38 9.01 -4.19
CA ILE A 99 6.28 9.71 -3.53
C ILE A 99 6.80 11.10 -3.24
N THR A 100 6.18 12.13 -3.81
CA THR A 100 6.70 13.50 -3.75
C THR A 100 5.60 14.49 -3.39
N GLY A 101 6.00 15.75 -3.19
CA GLY A 101 5.08 16.85 -2.95
C GLY A 101 5.05 17.34 -1.51
N LYS A 102 4.00 18.09 -1.16
CA LYS A 102 3.83 18.73 0.17
C LYS A 102 2.46 18.42 0.78
N GLY A 103 1.76 17.43 0.25
CA GLY A 103 0.51 16.96 0.80
C GLY A 103 0.71 16.02 1.99
N VAL A 104 -0.37 15.48 2.49
CA VAL A 104 -0.41 14.59 3.65
C VAL A 104 -0.94 13.22 3.23
N LEU A 105 -0.26 12.18 3.68
CA LEU A 105 -0.76 10.80 3.65
C LEU A 105 -1.35 10.49 5.03
N ASP A 106 -2.64 10.22 5.09
CA ASP A 106 -3.35 9.89 6.33
C ASP A 106 -3.84 8.45 6.31
N GLY A 107 -3.14 7.59 7.01
CA GLY A 107 -3.48 6.16 7.15
C GLY A 107 -4.70 5.91 8.05
N GLN A 108 -5.31 6.94 8.64
CA GLN A 108 -6.44 6.82 9.56
C GLN A 108 -6.21 5.73 10.63
N GLY A 109 -5.00 5.71 11.20
CA GLY A 109 -4.45 4.63 12.02
C GLY A 109 -5.30 4.23 13.23
N SER A 110 -6.17 5.13 13.72
CA SER A 110 -7.05 4.84 14.87
C SER A 110 -7.98 3.64 14.61
N ALA A 111 -8.41 3.43 13.36
CA ALA A 111 -9.22 2.27 12.97
C ALA A 111 -8.49 0.93 13.18
N TRP A 112 -7.17 0.96 13.16
CA TRP A 112 -6.31 -0.24 13.23
C TRP A 112 -5.73 -0.50 14.62
N TRP A 113 -5.90 0.41 15.60
CA TRP A 113 -5.26 0.27 16.92
C TRP A 113 -5.69 -0.96 17.68
N HIS A 114 -6.97 -1.32 17.61
CA HIS A 114 -7.50 -2.49 18.31
C HIS A 114 -6.89 -3.80 17.82
N TRP A 115 -6.42 -3.86 16.56
CA TRP A 115 -5.75 -5.06 16.01
C TRP A 115 -4.48 -5.43 16.76
N LYS A 116 -3.81 -4.44 17.40
CA LYS A 116 -2.63 -4.72 18.21
C LYS A 116 -2.91 -5.69 19.36
N GLN A 117 -4.11 -5.65 19.90
CA GLN A 117 -4.51 -6.55 20.97
C GLN A 117 -4.90 -7.95 20.48
N LEU A 118 -5.33 -8.05 19.23
CA LEU A 118 -5.83 -9.29 18.61
C LEU A 118 -4.73 -10.09 17.91
N GLN A 119 -3.73 -9.42 17.35
CA GLN A 119 -2.73 -10.02 16.46
C GLN A 119 -1.80 -11.06 17.09
N GLY A 120 -1.76 -11.22 18.41
CA GLY A 120 -0.78 -12.08 19.10
C GLY A 120 -0.77 -13.53 18.63
N ASN A 121 -1.95 -14.15 18.52
CA ASN A 121 -2.08 -15.53 18.07
C ASN A 121 -1.59 -15.73 16.63
N ALA A 122 -1.89 -14.77 15.75
CA ALA A 122 -1.45 -14.82 14.35
C ALA A 122 0.06 -14.59 14.24
N ALA A 123 0.63 -13.69 15.04
CA ALA A 123 2.07 -13.47 15.13
C ALA A 123 2.81 -14.75 15.54
N ASP A 124 2.31 -15.44 16.58
CA ASP A 124 2.89 -16.71 17.04
C ASP A 124 2.80 -17.80 15.96
N ARG A 125 1.67 -17.89 15.26
CA ARG A 125 1.50 -18.83 14.14
C ARG A 125 2.46 -18.52 12.99
N LEU A 126 2.66 -17.24 12.67
CA LEU A 126 3.61 -16.82 11.64
C LEU A 126 5.05 -17.18 12.02
N CYS A 127 5.46 -16.90 13.25
CA CYS A 127 6.78 -17.28 13.77
C CYS A 127 7.00 -18.80 13.73
N LYS A 128 6.00 -19.59 14.15
CA LYS A 128 6.04 -21.05 14.05
C LYS A 128 6.15 -21.52 12.60
N ALA A 129 5.36 -20.94 11.69
CA ALA A 129 5.41 -21.30 10.28
C ALA A 129 6.79 -21.04 9.69
N GLN A 130 7.45 -19.94 10.07
CA GLN A 130 8.82 -19.66 9.66
C GLN A 130 9.80 -20.70 10.23
N SER A 131 9.75 -20.98 11.53
CA SER A 131 10.68 -21.92 12.19
C SER A 131 10.53 -23.35 11.67
N GLN A 132 9.35 -23.72 11.22
CA GLN A 132 9.04 -25.03 10.63
C GLN A 132 9.26 -25.08 9.11
N ASN A 133 9.80 -24.01 8.52
CA ASN A 133 10.01 -23.89 7.07
C ASN A 133 8.74 -24.15 6.23
N ILE A 134 7.58 -23.78 6.74
CA ILE A 134 6.34 -23.82 5.96
C ILE A 134 6.51 -22.88 4.75
N PRO A 135 6.19 -23.31 3.51
CA PRO A 135 6.27 -22.45 2.33
C PRO A 135 5.51 -21.15 2.52
N VAL A 136 6.06 -20.04 2.00
CA VAL A 136 5.50 -18.68 2.20
C VAL A 136 4.07 -18.58 1.68
N GLU A 137 3.77 -19.25 0.57
CA GLU A 137 2.44 -19.29 -0.06
C GLU A 137 1.35 -19.89 0.85
N LYS A 138 1.77 -20.64 1.85
CA LYS A 138 0.88 -21.23 2.87
C LYS A 138 0.77 -20.38 4.14
N ARG A 139 1.55 -19.31 4.24
CA ARG A 139 1.52 -18.36 5.37
C ARG A 139 0.55 -17.22 5.07
N VAL A 140 -0.74 -17.52 5.03
CA VAL A 140 -1.80 -16.55 4.70
C VAL A 140 -2.48 -16.08 5.98
N PHE A 141 -2.50 -14.74 6.18
CA PHE A 141 -3.00 -14.06 7.39
C PHE A 141 -3.86 -12.86 6.99
N ALA A 142 -4.92 -13.12 6.23
CA ALA A 142 -5.76 -12.07 5.64
C ALA A 142 -7.22 -12.20 6.09
N THR A 143 -7.42 -12.50 7.37
CA THR A 143 -8.72 -12.46 8.02
C THR A 143 -8.72 -11.46 9.17
N GLU A 144 -9.87 -10.90 9.51
CA GLU A 144 -9.97 -9.97 10.65
C GLU A 144 -9.58 -10.64 11.98
N GLU A 145 -9.74 -11.96 12.09
CA GLU A 145 -9.32 -12.73 13.25
C GLU A 145 -7.79 -12.79 13.40
N ASP A 146 -7.07 -12.77 12.29
CA ASP A 146 -5.61 -12.72 12.30
C ASP A 146 -5.10 -11.37 12.77
N ALA A 147 -5.77 -10.30 12.33
CA ALA A 147 -5.51 -8.92 12.72
C ALA A 147 -4.02 -8.51 12.61
N LEU A 148 -3.26 -9.09 11.68
CA LEU A 148 -1.90 -8.64 11.40
C LEU A 148 -1.95 -7.32 10.66
N ARG A 149 -1.70 -6.23 11.38
CA ARG A 149 -1.78 -4.89 10.81
C ARG A 149 -0.83 -4.73 9.62
N PRO A 150 -1.32 -4.29 8.46
CA PRO A 150 -0.48 -4.01 7.31
C PRO A 150 0.47 -2.84 7.58
N SER A 151 1.59 -2.81 6.88
CA SER A 151 2.49 -1.66 6.86
C SER A 151 1.82 -0.48 6.17
N PHE A 152 2.13 0.75 6.60
CA PHE A 152 1.63 1.94 5.90
C PHE A 152 2.27 2.05 4.52
N ILE A 153 3.59 1.96 4.44
CA ILE A 153 4.33 1.89 3.18
C ILE A 153 5.23 0.66 3.21
N GLN A 154 5.19 -0.17 2.19
CA GLN A 154 6.10 -1.30 2.06
C GLN A 154 6.52 -1.52 0.62
N PHE A 155 7.82 -1.46 0.39
CA PHE A 155 8.44 -1.78 -0.89
C PHE A 155 9.35 -2.99 -0.72
N ILE A 156 9.19 -3.99 -1.60
CA ILE A 156 9.95 -5.23 -1.58
C ILE A 156 10.60 -5.43 -2.95
N GLY A 157 11.91 -5.74 -2.98
CA GLY A 157 12.63 -5.96 -4.25
C GLY A 157 12.72 -4.72 -5.13
N TRP A 158 12.95 -3.55 -4.55
CA TRP A 158 12.94 -2.25 -5.23
C TRP A 158 14.32 -1.78 -5.67
N ARG A 159 14.34 -0.88 -6.66
CA ARG A 159 15.52 -0.12 -7.08
C ARG A 159 15.13 1.32 -7.41
N ASN A 160 15.96 2.31 -7.01
CA ASN A 160 15.74 3.74 -7.24
C ASN A 160 14.38 4.22 -6.68
N VAL A 161 14.32 4.33 -5.36
CA VAL A 161 13.15 4.87 -4.65
C VAL A 161 13.47 6.25 -4.11
N PHE A 162 12.52 7.17 -4.24
CA PHE A 162 12.63 8.53 -3.72
C PHE A 162 11.36 8.92 -2.94
N PHE A 163 11.57 9.59 -1.77
CA PHE A 163 10.54 10.16 -0.92
C PHE A 163 10.79 11.64 -0.68
#